data_c9a400984889126bca5e6f280682fb23
#
_entry.id   c9a400984889126bca5e6f280682fb23
#
_cell.length_a   1.000
_cell.length_b   1.000
_cell.length_c   1.000
_cell.angle_alpha   90.00
_cell.angle_beta   90.00
_cell.angle_gamma   90.00
#
_symmetry.space_group_name_H-M   'P 1'
#
loop_
_entity.id
_entity.type
_entity.pdbx_description
1 polymer ?
#
loop_
_entity_poly.entity_id
_entity_poly.type
_entity_poly.pdbx_seq_one_letter_code
_entity_poly.pdbx_strand_id
1 'polypeptide(L)'
;MLQKELAKRLKARYDTKMDGNGWMEVSSDGIPLCRIKYNGQFQMLCFLRAEYNGKTEFLYLPCEEKAIDKALSRLGAPTPDDVNISWEDICIESKKWTERFKEIAAEEGVYELNRLAVTVNSADMDLEKLWAVAEYGKAEDAKQLSRLAENLDCFTFIIGASNYEKVGIYVTENNADYSVNPSVEKFFDYKAFGKYIGDAYYGEFVDDGFIYNDTDTSLLDILYQDDPMTMGGM
;
A
#
# COMPACT_ATOMS: atom_id res chain seq x y z
N MET A 1 -10.67 1.79 12.81
CA MET A 1 -11.04 0.36 12.88
C MET A 1 -9.83 -0.54 13.09
N LEU A 2 -8.78 -0.34 12.31
CA LEU A 2 -7.50 -1.08 12.38
C LEU A 2 -6.85 -1.13 13.77
N GLN A 3 -6.86 -0.04 14.51
CA GLN A 3 -6.26 0.01 15.84
C GLN A 3 -6.89 -1.01 16.81
N LYS A 4 -8.21 -1.18 16.77
CA LYS A 4 -8.88 -2.17 17.60
C LYS A 4 -8.58 -3.59 17.16
N GLU A 5 -8.46 -3.81 15.85
CA GLU A 5 -8.14 -5.12 15.30
C GLU A 5 -6.68 -5.49 15.57
N LEU A 6 -5.73 -4.57 15.38
CA LEU A 6 -4.34 -4.79 15.76
C LEU A 6 -4.20 -5.12 17.24
N ALA A 7 -4.81 -4.29 18.12
CA ALA A 7 -4.77 -4.53 19.55
C ALA A 7 -5.37 -5.89 19.92
N LYS A 8 -6.42 -6.32 19.20
CA LYS A 8 -7.03 -7.64 19.39
C LYS A 8 -6.10 -8.77 18.95
N ARG A 9 -5.44 -8.64 17.81
CA ARG A 9 -4.48 -9.63 17.27
C ARG A 9 -3.24 -9.74 18.14
N LEU A 10 -2.66 -8.61 18.54
CA LEU A 10 -1.51 -8.60 19.44
C LEU A 10 -1.87 -9.19 20.80
N LYS A 11 -3.03 -8.85 21.36
CA LYS A 11 -3.52 -9.43 22.62
C LYS A 11 -3.80 -10.94 22.53
N ALA A 12 -4.07 -11.46 21.36
CA ALA A 12 -4.27 -12.89 21.15
C ALA A 12 -2.97 -13.70 21.15
N ARG A 13 -1.83 -13.04 20.86
CA ARG A 13 -0.50 -13.67 20.74
C ARG A 13 0.48 -13.24 21.80
N TYR A 14 0.34 -12.02 22.33
CA TYR A 14 1.30 -11.38 23.23
C TYR A 14 0.59 -10.73 24.40
N ASP A 15 1.32 -10.55 25.47
CA ASP A 15 0.89 -9.70 26.56
C ASP A 15 1.00 -8.24 26.12
N THR A 16 -0.07 -7.47 26.29
CA THR A 16 -0.10 -6.06 25.89
C THR A 16 -0.55 -5.17 27.04
N LYS A 17 0.15 -4.06 27.24
CA LYS A 17 -0.20 -3.07 28.25
C LYS A 17 -0.18 -1.67 27.66
N MET A 18 -1.31 -0.94 27.80
CA MET A 18 -1.38 0.47 27.41
C MET A 18 -0.87 1.35 28.56
N ASP A 19 -0.03 2.33 28.23
CA ASP A 19 0.30 3.41 29.16
C ASP A 19 -0.66 4.60 28.98
N GLY A 20 -0.67 5.52 29.95
CA GLY A 20 -1.54 6.69 29.94
C GLY A 20 -1.19 7.72 28.82
N ASN A 21 -0.09 7.51 28.09
CA ASN A 21 0.42 8.41 27.05
C ASN A 21 0.17 7.86 25.62
N GLY A 22 -0.62 6.81 25.50
CA GLY A 22 -0.98 6.20 24.22
C GLY A 22 0.07 5.26 23.65
N TRP A 23 1.01 4.77 24.47
CA TRP A 23 1.90 3.71 24.07
C TRP A 23 1.36 2.35 24.50
N MET A 24 1.46 1.38 23.61
CA MET A 24 1.20 -0.02 23.88
C MET A 24 2.53 -0.76 23.99
N GLU A 25 2.80 -1.33 25.15
CA GLU A 25 3.90 -2.25 25.38
C GLU A 25 3.46 -3.66 24.99
N VAL A 26 4.26 -4.33 24.19
CA VAL A 26 4.06 -5.71 23.76
C VAL A 26 5.15 -6.56 24.39
N SER A 27 4.76 -7.64 25.07
CA SER A 27 5.68 -8.57 25.71
C SER A 27 5.27 -10.02 25.46
N SER A 28 6.23 -10.95 25.60
CA SER A 28 6.00 -12.39 25.58
C SER A 28 6.64 -13.01 26.80
N ASP A 29 5.88 -13.77 27.57
CA ASP A 29 6.36 -14.40 28.81
C ASP A 29 7.06 -13.42 29.78
N GLY A 30 6.55 -12.18 29.84
CA GLY A 30 7.09 -11.12 30.67
C GLY A 30 8.35 -10.42 30.10
N ILE A 31 8.82 -10.80 28.91
CA ILE A 31 9.94 -10.16 28.22
C ILE A 31 9.40 -9.06 27.31
N PRO A 32 9.77 -7.78 27.52
CA PRO A 32 9.37 -6.69 26.64
C PRO A 32 9.94 -6.90 25.23
N LEU A 33 9.08 -6.88 24.22
CA LEU A 33 9.46 -7.03 22.81
C LEU A 33 9.55 -5.67 22.11
N CYS A 34 8.50 -4.85 22.21
CA CYS A 34 8.47 -3.53 21.61
C CYS A 34 7.46 -2.60 22.31
N ARG A 35 7.52 -1.31 21.98
CA ARG A 35 6.51 -0.30 22.33
C ARG A 35 5.97 0.34 21.08
N ILE A 36 4.66 0.35 20.91
CA ILE A 36 3.96 0.89 19.75
C ILE A 36 3.23 2.16 20.17
N LYS A 37 3.48 3.29 19.51
CA LYS A 37 2.74 4.51 19.77
C LYS A 37 1.42 4.51 19.00
N TYR A 38 0.34 4.65 19.74
CA TYR A 38 -1.01 4.52 19.25
C TYR A 38 -1.65 5.90 19.05
N ASN A 39 -1.25 6.63 18.02
CA ASN A 39 -1.64 8.02 17.80
C ASN A 39 -2.21 8.30 16.41
N GLY A 40 -2.85 7.32 15.79
CA GLY A 40 -3.47 7.52 14.49
C GLY A 40 -4.31 6.32 14.03
N GLN A 41 -4.94 6.46 12.90
CA GLN A 41 -5.50 5.34 12.16
C GLN A 41 -4.41 4.82 11.24
N PHE A 42 -3.98 3.57 11.44
CA PHE A 42 -3.07 2.91 10.52
C PHE A 42 -3.91 2.10 9.53
N GLN A 43 -3.66 2.29 8.26
CA GLN A 43 -4.27 1.52 7.19
C GLN A 43 -3.44 0.27 6.87
N MET A 44 -2.15 0.37 7.12
CA MET A 44 -1.19 -0.73 7.02
C MET A 44 -0.29 -0.71 8.24
N LEU A 45 -0.16 -1.85 8.89
CA LEU A 45 0.75 -2.04 10.00
C LEU A 45 1.35 -3.43 9.92
N CYS A 46 2.67 -3.50 9.97
CA CYS A 46 3.42 -4.74 9.94
C CYS A 46 4.16 -4.94 11.26
N PHE A 47 4.09 -6.12 11.79
CA PHE A 47 4.87 -6.55 12.93
C PHE A 47 5.87 -7.61 12.45
N LEU A 48 7.15 -7.28 12.56
CA LEU A 48 8.25 -8.05 12.01
C LEU A 48 9.13 -8.59 13.14
N ARG A 49 9.69 -9.75 12.88
CA ARG A 49 10.77 -10.35 13.63
C ARG A 49 12.03 -10.33 12.76
N ALA A 50 13.05 -9.65 13.23
CA ALA A 50 14.37 -9.54 12.61
C ALA A 50 15.39 -10.39 13.36
N GLU A 51 16.15 -11.24 12.67
CA GLU A 51 17.10 -12.16 13.28
C GLU A 51 18.48 -12.07 12.61
N TYR A 52 19.52 -12.07 13.45
CA TYR A 52 20.90 -12.16 13.01
C TYR A 52 21.76 -12.86 14.07
N ASN A 53 22.52 -13.88 13.67
CA ASN A 53 23.43 -14.65 14.54
C ASN A 53 22.82 -15.10 15.88
N GLY A 54 21.55 -15.58 15.83
CA GLY A 54 20.83 -16.08 17.00
C GLY A 54 20.27 -14.99 17.92
N LYS A 55 20.44 -13.73 17.58
CA LYS A 55 19.77 -12.61 18.25
C LYS A 55 18.47 -12.28 17.51
N THR A 56 17.48 -11.79 18.24
CA THR A 56 16.16 -11.44 17.72
C THR A 56 15.79 -10.03 18.18
N GLU A 57 15.26 -9.23 17.27
CA GLU A 57 14.62 -7.96 17.53
C GLU A 57 13.24 -7.93 16.86
N PHE A 58 12.31 -7.18 17.46
CA PHE A 58 10.99 -6.97 16.90
C PHE A 58 10.83 -5.54 16.43
N LEU A 59 10.23 -5.39 15.25
CA LEU A 59 9.96 -4.11 14.62
C LEU A 59 8.49 -4.01 14.26
N TYR A 60 7.94 -2.83 14.38
CA TYR A 60 6.62 -2.51 13.81
C TYR A 60 6.78 -1.42 12.75
N LEU A 61 6.08 -1.56 11.65
CA LEU A 61 6.09 -0.60 10.56
C LEU A 61 4.68 -0.02 10.37
N PRO A 62 4.55 1.29 10.13
CA PRO A 62 5.63 2.25 9.95
C PRO A 62 6.27 2.71 11.27
N CYS A 63 7.56 3.01 11.23
CA CYS A 63 8.30 3.60 12.35
C CYS A 63 9.33 4.62 11.85
N GLU A 64 9.95 5.33 12.77
CA GLU A 64 11.10 6.17 12.44
C GLU A 64 12.29 5.29 12.02
N GLU A 65 13.01 5.64 10.96
CA GLU A 65 14.20 4.90 10.48
C GLU A 65 15.24 4.68 11.59
N LYS A 66 15.39 5.68 12.49
CA LYS A 66 16.26 5.52 13.68
C LYS A 66 15.86 4.35 14.59
N ALA A 67 14.61 3.90 14.56
CA ALA A 67 14.20 2.72 15.31
C ALA A 67 14.72 1.44 14.64
N ILE A 68 14.71 1.42 13.31
CA ILE A 68 15.31 0.36 12.49
C ILE A 68 16.81 0.31 12.74
N ASP A 69 17.53 1.44 12.63
CA ASP A 69 18.97 1.55 12.87
C ASP A 69 19.35 0.99 14.25
N LYS A 70 18.59 1.35 15.28
CA LYS A 70 18.83 0.85 16.64
C LYS A 70 18.61 -0.66 16.77
N ALA A 71 17.59 -1.20 16.11
CA ALA A 71 17.32 -2.64 16.11
C ALA A 71 18.45 -3.39 15.40
N LEU A 72 18.86 -2.94 14.21
CA LEU A 72 20.00 -3.51 13.47
C LEU A 72 21.30 -3.46 14.27
N SER A 73 21.55 -2.33 14.93
CA SER A 73 22.73 -2.17 15.81
C SER A 73 22.72 -3.14 17.00
N ARG A 74 21.57 -3.38 17.63
CA ARG A 74 21.44 -4.35 18.74
C ARG A 74 21.62 -5.79 18.27
N LEU A 75 21.15 -6.10 17.06
CA LEU A 75 21.41 -7.39 16.40
C LEU A 75 22.91 -7.56 16.12
N GLY A 76 23.62 -6.46 15.84
CA GLY A 76 25.02 -6.46 15.42
C GLY A 76 25.19 -6.88 13.97
N ALA A 77 24.17 -6.67 13.14
CA ALA A 77 24.21 -6.95 11.71
C ALA A 77 25.10 -5.91 11.01
N PRO A 78 26.01 -6.34 10.12
CA PRO A 78 26.87 -5.42 9.35
C PRO A 78 26.08 -4.55 8.38
N THR A 79 25.07 -5.16 7.71
CA THR A 79 24.17 -4.49 6.79
C THR A 79 22.72 -4.91 7.05
N PRO A 80 21.72 -4.14 6.63
CA PRO A 80 20.32 -4.55 6.70
C PRO A 80 20.01 -5.86 5.96
N ASP A 81 20.73 -6.13 4.86
CA ASP A 81 20.53 -7.30 4.01
C ASP A 81 21.02 -8.61 4.66
N ASP A 82 21.85 -8.51 5.72
CA ASP A 82 22.30 -9.67 6.49
C ASP A 82 21.24 -10.19 7.47
N VAL A 83 20.14 -9.45 7.64
CA VAL A 83 19.10 -9.75 8.63
C VAL A 83 17.99 -10.57 8.02
N ASN A 84 17.68 -11.70 8.62
CA ASN A 84 16.51 -12.47 8.25
C ASN A 84 15.25 -11.82 8.83
N ILE A 85 14.32 -11.48 7.97
CA ILE A 85 13.03 -10.89 8.35
C ILE A 85 11.93 -11.93 8.20
N SER A 86 11.13 -12.08 9.24
CA SER A 86 9.90 -12.85 9.20
C SER A 86 8.72 -12.03 9.67
N TRP A 87 7.54 -12.32 9.08
CA TRP A 87 6.30 -11.65 9.43
C TRP A 87 5.67 -12.30 10.65
N GLU A 88 5.46 -11.52 11.70
CA GLU A 88 4.66 -11.95 12.84
C GLU A 88 3.18 -11.63 12.63
N ASP A 89 2.88 -10.44 12.13
CA ASP A 89 1.53 -10.07 11.72
C ASP A 89 1.54 -8.93 10.70
N ILE A 90 0.54 -8.92 9.81
CA ILE A 90 0.28 -7.83 8.85
C ILE A 90 -1.19 -7.45 8.99
N CYS A 91 -1.44 -6.18 9.32
CA CYS A 91 -2.77 -5.62 9.38
C CYS A 91 -3.04 -4.78 8.14
N ILE A 92 -3.70 -5.37 7.17
CA ILE A 92 -4.32 -4.70 6.03
C ILE A 92 -5.80 -5.04 6.08
N GLU A 93 -6.70 -4.13 5.72
CA GLU A 93 -8.14 -4.38 5.81
C GLU A 93 -8.60 -5.50 4.86
N SER A 94 -8.02 -5.57 3.68
CA SER A 94 -8.33 -6.61 2.69
C SER A 94 -7.51 -7.87 2.92
N LYS A 95 -8.17 -9.03 3.08
CA LYS A 95 -7.49 -10.33 3.15
C LYS A 95 -6.75 -10.66 1.85
N LYS A 96 -7.34 -10.34 0.70
CA LYS A 96 -6.74 -10.56 -0.62
C LYS A 96 -5.39 -9.84 -0.69
N TRP A 97 -5.39 -8.56 -0.32
CA TRP A 97 -4.18 -7.75 -0.35
C TRP A 97 -3.19 -8.08 0.76
N THR A 98 -3.65 -8.62 1.90
CA THR A 98 -2.74 -9.14 2.93
C THR A 98 -1.84 -10.25 2.37
N GLU A 99 -2.39 -11.22 1.65
CA GLU A 99 -1.60 -12.31 1.08
C GLU A 99 -0.72 -11.81 -0.08
N ARG A 100 -1.26 -10.99 -0.97
CA ARG A 100 -0.49 -10.41 -2.07
C ARG A 100 0.67 -9.53 -1.55
N PHE A 101 0.41 -8.76 -0.51
CA PHE A 101 1.45 -7.96 0.13
C PHE A 101 2.58 -8.83 0.71
N LYS A 102 2.26 -9.96 1.32
CA LYS A 102 3.28 -10.90 1.82
C LYS A 102 4.17 -11.41 0.68
N GLU A 103 3.57 -11.70 -0.48
CA GLU A 103 4.34 -12.11 -1.67
C GLU A 103 5.27 -11.00 -2.14
N ILE A 104 4.74 -9.80 -2.33
CA ILE A 104 5.51 -8.61 -2.76
C ILE A 104 6.65 -8.30 -1.78
N ALA A 105 6.39 -8.45 -0.49
CA ALA A 105 7.33 -8.08 0.56
C ALA A 105 8.28 -9.22 1.00
N ALA A 106 8.16 -10.42 0.41
CA ALA A 106 8.93 -11.59 0.85
C ALA A 106 10.45 -11.44 0.68
N GLU A 107 10.87 -10.64 -0.28
CA GLU A 107 12.28 -10.43 -0.64
C GLU A 107 12.78 -9.01 -0.34
N GLU A 108 11.92 -8.19 0.29
CA GLU A 108 12.22 -6.77 0.51
C GLU A 108 12.98 -6.51 1.81
N GLY A 109 13.86 -5.53 1.77
CA GLY A 109 14.53 -5.01 2.95
C GLY A 109 13.60 -4.23 3.88
N VAL A 110 13.94 -4.17 5.15
CA VAL A 110 13.12 -3.52 6.19
C VAL A 110 12.85 -2.03 5.92
N TYR A 111 13.75 -1.32 5.27
CA TYR A 111 13.59 0.10 4.94
C TYR A 111 12.55 0.31 3.83
N GLU A 112 12.56 -0.51 2.78
CA GLU A 112 11.56 -0.44 1.71
C GLU A 112 10.16 -0.79 2.23
N LEU A 113 10.07 -1.80 3.08
CA LEU A 113 8.82 -2.14 3.77
C LEU A 113 8.31 -1.01 4.66
N ASN A 114 9.22 -0.32 5.36
CA ASN A 114 8.87 0.84 6.17
C ASN A 114 8.38 2.00 5.30
N ARG A 115 9.07 2.28 4.19
CA ARG A 115 8.68 3.31 3.22
C ARG A 115 7.28 3.04 2.69
N LEU A 116 7.01 1.82 2.23
CA LEU A 116 5.69 1.42 1.78
C LEU A 116 4.62 1.62 2.86
N ALA A 117 4.90 1.19 4.10
CA ALA A 117 3.95 1.37 5.21
C ALA A 117 3.70 2.85 5.54
N VAL A 118 4.71 3.72 5.43
CA VAL A 118 4.56 5.17 5.57
C VAL A 118 3.68 5.72 4.44
N THR A 119 3.96 5.35 3.19
CA THR A 119 3.20 5.82 2.01
C THR A 119 1.73 5.41 2.11
N VAL A 120 1.44 4.14 2.39
CA VAL A 120 0.06 3.63 2.54
C VAL A 120 -0.68 4.28 3.72
N ASN A 121 0.03 4.70 4.76
CA ASN A 121 -0.56 5.40 5.90
C ASN A 121 -0.57 6.93 5.77
N SER A 122 -0.18 7.47 4.62
CA SER A 122 -0.31 8.91 4.38
C SER A 122 -1.78 9.35 4.45
N ALA A 123 -2.01 10.62 4.80
CA ALA A 123 -3.35 11.16 4.91
C ALA A 123 -4.10 11.03 3.57
N ASP A 124 -5.39 10.71 3.66
CA ASP A 124 -6.33 10.65 2.54
C ASP A 124 -6.01 9.61 1.44
N MET A 125 -5.20 8.60 1.74
CA MET A 125 -4.93 7.49 0.81
C MET A 125 -6.21 6.71 0.50
N ASP A 126 -6.57 6.65 -0.79
CA ASP A 126 -7.64 5.79 -1.30
C ASP A 126 -7.10 4.36 -1.53
N LEU A 127 -7.36 3.48 -0.57
CA LEU A 127 -6.87 2.11 -0.62
C LEU A 127 -7.51 1.26 -1.70
N GLU A 128 -8.81 1.46 -1.98
CA GLU A 128 -9.48 0.70 -3.03
C GLU A 128 -8.85 1.04 -4.39
N LYS A 129 -8.59 2.33 -4.62
CA LYS A 129 -7.88 2.79 -5.81
C LYS A 129 -6.42 2.29 -5.84
N LEU A 130 -5.70 2.34 -4.70
CA LEU A 130 -4.32 1.84 -4.63
C LEU A 130 -4.24 0.37 -5.06
N TRP A 131 -5.14 -0.46 -4.56
CA TRP A 131 -5.12 -1.88 -4.89
C TRP A 131 -5.50 -2.14 -6.35
N ALA A 132 -6.46 -1.37 -6.89
CA ALA A 132 -6.80 -1.42 -8.31
C ALA A 132 -5.61 -1.00 -9.20
N VAL A 133 -4.90 0.07 -8.82
CA VAL A 133 -3.69 0.53 -9.52
C VAL A 133 -2.56 -0.50 -9.43
N ALA A 134 -2.38 -1.13 -8.26
CA ALA A 134 -1.37 -2.16 -8.07
C ALA A 134 -1.65 -3.43 -8.92
N GLU A 135 -2.92 -3.79 -9.09
CA GLU A 135 -3.34 -4.88 -9.97
C GLU A 135 -3.11 -4.53 -11.45
N TYR A 136 -3.55 -3.35 -11.87
CA TYR A 136 -3.33 -2.82 -13.21
C TYR A 136 -1.85 -2.70 -13.57
N GLY A 137 -1.05 -2.15 -12.65
CA GLY A 137 0.39 -1.97 -12.82
C GLY A 137 1.19 -3.26 -12.66
N LYS A 138 0.57 -4.36 -12.19
CA LYS A 138 1.23 -5.64 -11.91
C LYS A 138 2.46 -5.46 -11.01
N ALA A 139 2.30 -4.65 -9.95
CA ALA A 139 3.39 -4.38 -9.02
C ALA A 139 3.99 -5.67 -8.46
N GLU A 140 5.31 -5.81 -8.61
CA GLU A 140 6.06 -7.01 -8.23
C GLU A 140 6.78 -6.84 -6.89
N ASP A 141 7.13 -5.60 -6.51
CA ASP A 141 7.91 -5.29 -5.33
C ASP A 141 7.33 -4.08 -4.53
N ALA A 142 7.84 -3.87 -3.33
CA ALA A 142 7.39 -2.79 -2.45
C ALA A 142 7.72 -1.40 -2.99
N LYS A 143 8.79 -1.27 -3.76
CA LYS A 143 9.23 -0.02 -4.38
C LYS A 143 8.25 0.41 -5.47
N GLN A 144 7.86 -0.52 -6.35
CA GLN A 144 6.85 -0.28 -7.38
C GLN A 144 5.51 0.08 -6.74
N LEU A 145 5.10 -0.64 -5.69
CA LEU A 145 3.85 -0.35 -5.00
C LEU A 145 3.86 1.04 -4.33
N SER A 146 4.98 1.45 -3.74
CA SER A 146 5.14 2.81 -3.20
C SER A 146 5.04 3.88 -4.29
N ARG A 147 5.67 3.65 -5.45
CA ARG A 147 5.60 4.57 -6.60
C ARG A 147 4.19 4.71 -7.14
N LEU A 148 3.47 3.61 -7.26
CA LEU A 148 2.05 3.65 -7.66
C LEU A 148 1.22 4.42 -6.64
N ALA A 149 1.44 4.21 -5.34
CA ALA A 149 0.76 4.94 -4.28
C ALA A 149 1.05 6.46 -4.30
N GLU A 150 2.27 6.84 -4.62
CA GLU A 150 2.69 8.25 -4.77
C GLU A 150 2.10 8.92 -6.04
N ASN A 151 1.62 8.14 -7.00
CA ASN A 151 1.10 8.60 -8.29
C ASN A 151 -0.37 8.20 -8.53
N LEU A 152 -1.15 8.00 -7.49
CA LEU A 152 -2.57 7.62 -7.62
C LEU A 152 -3.39 8.59 -8.46
N ASP A 153 -3.04 9.87 -8.44
CA ASP A 153 -3.72 10.92 -9.20
C ASP A 153 -3.58 10.74 -10.73
N CYS A 154 -2.60 9.93 -11.17
CA CYS A 154 -2.45 9.59 -12.59
C CYS A 154 -3.48 8.60 -13.11
N PHE A 155 -4.32 8.06 -12.24
CA PHE A 155 -5.25 7.00 -12.62
C PHE A 155 -6.69 7.38 -12.28
N THR A 156 -7.61 6.99 -13.15
CA THR A 156 -9.05 7.00 -12.85
C THR A 156 -9.51 5.57 -12.58
N PHE A 157 -10.08 5.34 -11.39
CA PHE A 157 -10.66 4.06 -11.00
C PHE A 157 -12.18 4.18 -10.89
N ILE A 158 -12.89 3.36 -11.67
CA ILE A 158 -14.36 3.32 -11.72
C ILE A 158 -14.85 2.10 -10.95
N ILE A 159 -15.11 2.31 -9.66
CA ILE A 159 -15.54 1.25 -8.73
C ILE A 159 -16.84 0.59 -9.24
N GLY A 160 -16.86 -0.73 -9.23
CA GLY A 160 -18.04 -1.53 -9.62
C GLY A 160 -18.36 -1.53 -11.12
N ALA A 161 -17.51 -0.95 -11.97
CA ALA A 161 -17.66 -1.03 -13.42
C ALA A 161 -17.25 -2.41 -13.93
N SER A 162 -18.21 -3.25 -14.20
CA SER A 162 -18.01 -4.65 -14.64
C SER A 162 -18.12 -4.84 -16.16
N ASN A 163 -18.36 -3.78 -16.90
CA ASN A 163 -18.47 -3.78 -18.36
C ASN A 163 -18.31 -2.37 -18.93
N TYR A 164 -18.07 -2.28 -20.24
CA TYR A 164 -17.87 -1.01 -20.94
C TYR A 164 -19.08 -0.07 -20.91
N GLU A 165 -20.30 -0.57 -20.77
CA GLU A 165 -21.49 0.29 -20.65
C GLU A 165 -21.43 1.15 -19.38
N LYS A 166 -21.06 0.53 -18.24
CA LYS A 166 -20.87 1.26 -16.98
C LYS A 166 -19.69 2.24 -17.05
N VAL A 167 -18.62 1.89 -17.76
CA VAL A 167 -17.50 2.82 -18.02
C VAL A 167 -18.00 4.04 -18.79
N GLY A 168 -18.72 3.82 -19.88
CA GLY A 168 -19.28 4.91 -20.69
C GLY A 168 -20.24 5.82 -19.92
N ILE A 169 -21.12 5.26 -19.11
CA ILE A 169 -22.02 6.02 -18.23
C ILE A 169 -21.21 6.87 -17.26
N TYR A 170 -20.28 6.26 -16.52
CA TYR A 170 -19.47 6.97 -15.54
C TYR A 170 -18.71 8.16 -16.17
N VAL A 171 -18.04 7.93 -17.30
CA VAL A 171 -17.22 8.97 -17.95
C VAL A 171 -18.10 10.12 -18.44
N THR A 172 -19.28 9.86 -19.01
CA THR A 172 -20.19 10.92 -19.46
C THR A 172 -20.84 11.71 -18.32
N GLU A 173 -20.99 11.10 -17.15
CA GLU A 173 -21.54 11.76 -15.96
C GLU A 173 -20.49 12.57 -15.19
N ASN A 174 -19.20 12.14 -15.21
CA ASN A 174 -18.17 12.72 -14.37
C ASN A 174 -17.11 13.55 -15.12
N ASN A 175 -17.11 13.52 -16.46
CA ASN A 175 -16.20 14.31 -17.28
C ASN A 175 -17.00 15.25 -18.20
N ALA A 176 -16.84 16.56 -17.95
CA ALA A 176 -17.58 17.59 -18.68
C ALA A 176 -17.34 17.60 -20.20
N ASP A 177 -16.15 17.16 -20.64
CA ASP A 177 -15.77 17.10 -22.06
C ASP A 177 -16.56 16.03 -22.83
N TYR A 178 -17.11 15.06 -22.11
CA TYR A 178 -17.86 13.93 -22.67
C TYR A 178 -19.34 13.93 -22.27
N SER A 179 -19.84 15.04 -21.72
CA SER A 179 -21.25 15.13 -21.30
C SER A 179 -22.21 14.93 -22.44
N VAL A 180 -23.22 14.08 -22.24
CA VAL A 180 -24.27 13.81 -23.26
C VAL A 180 -25.46 14.73 -23.03
N ASN A 181 -25.93 15.39 -24.09
CA ASN A 181 -27.14 16.21 -24.00
C ASN A 181 -28.35 15.31 -23.65
N PRO A 182 -29.12 15.64 -22.60
CA PRO A 182 -30.27 14.83 -22.15
C PRO A 182 -31.31 14.53 -23.23
N SER A 183 -31.46 15.40 -24.25
CA SER A 183 -32.42 15.19 -25.34
C SER A 183 -32.05 14.04 -26.28
N VAL A 184 -30.76 13.65 -26.32
CA VAL A 184 -30.26 12.58 -27.19
C VAL A 184 -29.71 11.38 -26.41
N GLU A 185 -29.67 11.48 -25.09
CA GLU A 185 -29.11 10.47 -24.18
C GLU A 185 -29.64 9.04 -24.44
N LYS A 186 -30.95 8.91 -24.68
CA LYS A 186 -31.61 7.62 -25.00
C LYS A 186 -31.11 6.94 -26.29
N PHE A 187 -30.37 7.65 -27.12
CA PHE A 187 -29.81 7.16 -28.37
C PHE A 187 -28.27 6.97 -28.28
N PHE A 188 -27.68 7.32 -27.14
CA PHE A 188 -26.23 7.24 -26.96
C PHE A 188 -25.80 5.82 -26.66
N ASP A 189 -24.81 5.34 -27.39
CA ASP A 189 -24.23 4.00 -27.17
C ASP A 189 -23.12 4.07 -26.13
N TYR A 190 -23.51 4.01 -24.85
CA TYR A 190 -22.57 4.02 -23.71
C TYR A 190 -21.55 2.88 -23.77
N LYS A 191 -21.94 1.71 -24.28
CA LYS A 191 -21.04 0.56 -24.39
C LYS A 191 -19.93 0.80 -25.41
N ALA A 192 -20.31 1.29 -26.61
CA ALA A 192 -19.32 1.64 -27.64
C ALA A 192 -18.39 2.76 -27.17
N PHE A 193 -18.95 3.76 -26.48
CA PHE A 193 -18.16 4.86 -25.92
C PHE A 193 -17.23 4.39 -24.81
N GLY A 194 -17.70 3.59 -23.86
CA GLY A 194 -16.85 3.03 -22.80
C GLY A 194 -15.73 2.16 -23.35
N LYS A 195 -16.00 1.41 -24.43
CA LYS A 195 -14.94 0.66 -25.13
C LYS A 195 -13.90 1.59 -25.77
N TYR A 196 -14.36 2.68 -26.39
CA TYR A 196 -13.46 3.71 -26.94
C TYR A 196 -12.54 4.29 -25.86
N ILE A 197 -13.08 4.62 -24.67
CA ILE A 197 -12.28 5.09 -23.54
C ILE A 197 -11.25 4.03 -23.11
N GLY A 198 -11.68 2.77 -22.99
CA GLY A 198 -10.76 1.69 -22.64
C GLY A 198 -9.61 1.52 -23.64
N ASP A 199 -9.93 1.56 -24.94
CA ASP A 199 -8.95 1.44 -26.00
C ASP A 199 -8.02 2.69 -26.09
N ALA A 200 -8.56 3.90 -25.85
CA ALA A 200 -7.80 5.15 -25.93
C ALA A 200 -6.81 5.35 -24.77
N TYR A 201 -7.16 4.90 -23.58
CA TYR A 201 -6.36 5.08 -22.36
C TYR A 201 -5.77 3.77 -21.82
N TYR A 202 -5.76 2.71 -22.62
CA TYR A 202 -5.25 1.38 -22.25
C TYR A 202 -5.87 0.85 -20.96
N GLY A 203 -7.16 1.13 -20.73
CA GLY A 203 -7.87 0.75 -19.52
C GLY A 203 -8.14 -0.75 -19.46
N GLU A 204 -8.10 -1.28 -18.25
CA GLU A 204 -8.34 -2.69 -17.95
C GLU A 204 -9.41 -2.87 -16.88
N PHE A 205 -10.12 -4.02 -16.95
CA PHE A 205 -10.98 -4.46 -15.85
C PHE A 205 -10.13 -5.14 -14.79
N VAL A 206 -10.28 -4.67 -13.57
CA VAL A 206 -9.69 -5.25 -12.36
C VAL A 206 -10.81 -5.82 -11.49
N ASP A 207 -10.49 -6.55 -10.42
CA ASP A 207 -11.48 -7.28 -9.63
C ASP A 207 -12.68 -6.44 -9.18
N ASP A 208 -12.44 -5.19 -8.76
CA ASP A 208 -13.46 -4.34 -8.16
C ASP A 208 -13.93 -3.20 -9.09
N GLY A 209 -13.51 -3.18 -10.37
CA GLY A 209 -13.91 -2.13 -11.28
C GLY A 209 -13.16 -2.07 -12.60
N PHE A 210 -13.05 -0.86 -13.12
CA PHE A 210 -12.29 -0.54 -14.32
C PHE A 210 -11.30 0.57 -14.02
N ILE A 211 -10.07 0.46 -14.52
CA ILE A 211 -9.01 1.43 -14.28
C ILE A 211 -8.32 1.82 -15.58
N TYR A 212 -7.91 3.06 -15.65
CA TYR A 212 -7.09 3.57 -16.75
C TYR A 212 -6.19 4.71 -16.27
N ASN A 213 -5.09 4.93 -16.98
CA ASN A 213 -4.22 6.09 -16.78
C ASN A 213 -4.72 7.22 -17.68
N ASP A 214 -5.12 8.34 -17.08
CA ASP A 214 -5.67 9.52 -17.76
C ASP A 214 -4.67 10.68 -17.88
N THR A 215 -3.39 10.40 -17.67
CA THR A 215 -2.30 11.37 -17.78
C THR A 215 -1.30 11.00 -18.89
N ASP A 216 -0.40 11.94 -19.21
CA ASP A 216 0.69 11.72 -20.16
C ASP A 216 1.87 10.93 -19.54
N THR A 217 1.87 10.71 -18.23
CA THR A 217 2.89 9.92 -17.54
C THR A 217 2.65 8.43 -17.78
N SER A 218 3.58 7.75 -18.43
CA SER A 218 3.37 6.33 -18.72
C SER A 218 3.44 5.47 -17.44
N LEU A 219 2.70 4.36 -17.42
CA LEU A 219 2.76 3.39 -16.33
C LEU A 219 4.19 2.88 -16.11
N LEU A 220 4.94 2.65 -17.18
CA LEU A 220 6.34 2.20 -17.10
C LEU A 220 7.24 3.26 -16.47
N ASP A 221 7.03 4.54 -16.79
CA ASP A 221 7.79 5.62 -16.16
C ASP A 221 7.51 5.69 -14.66
N ILE A 222 6.26 5.47 -14.24
CA ILE A 222 5.89 5.41 -12.82
C ILE A 222 6.58 4.22 -12.14
N LEU A 223 6.46 3.02 -12.70
CA LEU A 223 7.01 1.79 -12.11
C LEU A 223 8.53 1.78 -12.01
N TYR A 224 9.22 2.34 -13.00
CA TYR A 224 10.67 2.28 -13.14
C TYR A 224 11.36 3.64 -13.04
N GLN A 225 10.70 4.63 -12.45
CA GLN A 225 11.28 5.93 -12.18
C GLN A 225 12.60 5.76 -11.42
N ASP A 226 13.69 6.24 -12.01
CA ASP A 226 14.99 6.21 -11.34
C ASP A 226 14.93 7.01 -10.06
N ASP A 227 15.41 6.42 -8.96
CA ASP A 227 15.62 7.18 -7.74
C ASP A 227 16.49 8.39 -8.08
N PRO A 228 16.18 9.58 -7.59
CA PRO A 228 17.08 10.72 -7.79
C PRO A 228 18.45 10.27 -7.28
N MET A 229 19.38 10.06 -8.22
CA MET A 229 20.74 9.77 -7.86
C MET A 229 21.16 10.84 -6.85
N THR A 230 21.40 10.43 -5.63
CA THR A 230 22.16 11.24 -4.69
C THR A 230 23.51 11.45 -5.35
N MET A 231 23.64 12.52 -6.11
CA MET A 231 24.93 13.03 -6.56
C MET A 231 25.65 13.46 -5.29
N GLY A 232 26.25 12.47 -4.63
CA GLY A 232 27.19 12.68 -3.53
C GLY A 232 28.27 13.61 -4.06
N GLY A 233 28.29 14.81 -3.51
CA GLY A 233 29.29 15.81 -3.84
C GLY A 233 30.69 15.23 -3.66
N MET A 234 31.48 15.46 -4.70
CA MET A 234 32.94 15.44 -4.55
C MET A 234 33.38 16.57 -3.62
#